data_c0ce51d87f26263671329bc1c4a6b5bd
#
_entry.id   c0ce51d87f26263671329bc1c4a6b5bd
#
_cell.length_a   1.000
_cell.length_b   1.000
_cell.length_c   1.000
_cell.angle_alpha   90.00
_cell.angle_beta   90.00
_cell.angle_gamma   90.00
#
_symmetry.space_group_name_H-M   'P 1'
#
loop_
_entity.id
_entity.type
_entity.pdbx_description
1 polymer ?
#
loop_
_entity_poly.entity_id
_entity_poly.type
_entity_poly.pdbx_seq_one_letter_code
_entity_poly.pdbx_strand_id
1 'polypeptide(L)'
;MLGFISTVRSRLLACLTIAALSVGLNTVAQAQAVFKVTAIPDESPTELARKAVPLIKYLEKVLGVKVEYIPVSDYAASVEALVNQQVDLAWFGGFTFVQANIRSGGKVIPLVQREEDTKFQSIFITASADIKELKDLKGKTLSFGSPSSTSGHLMPRSFLLAAGINPDNDLKRIAFSGAHDATIAAVASGKVDAGALNISVWEKFVADKKVDTTKVRAFYTTPTYFDYNWTVHSAMPEARRKLLTDAFLALSPDTPEGKEILALQRATKFVPTKTENYKDIEAAAANAGLLK
;
A
#
# COMPACT_ATOMS: atom_id res chain seq x y z
N MET A 1 -50.01 -6.59 -82.71
CA MET A 1 -48.61 -6.51 -82.25
C MET A 1 -48.45 -5.39 -81.24
N LEU A 2 -48.82 -5.59 -80.03
CA LEU A 2 -48.66 -4.62 -78.96
C LEU A 2 -48.81 -5.39 -77.62
N GLY A 3 -47.75 -5.58 -76.88
CA GLY A 3 -47.87 -6.24 -75.60
C GLY A 3 -46.63 -7.04 -75.19
N PHE A 4 -45.51 -6.37 -74.92
CA PHE A 4 -44.36 -6.99 -74.25
C PHE A 4 -43.31 -5.93 -73.79
N ILE A 5 -43.76 -4.89 -73.13
CA ILE A 5 -42.80 -3.98 -72.43
C ILE A 5 -43.47 -3.39 -71.19
N SER A 6 -43.83 -4.20 -70.22
CA SER A 6 -44.39 -3.65 -68.97
C SER A 6 -43.99 -4.38 -67.68
N THR A 7 -43.14 -5.40 -67.70
CA THR A 7 -42.89 -6.23 -66.54
C THR A 7 -41.45 -6.23 -66.04
N VAL A 8 -40.57 -5.40 -66.56
CA VAL A 8 -39.17 -5.35 -66.18
C VAL A 8 -38.84 -4.16 -65.24
N ARG A 9 -39.70 -3.14 -65.14
CA ARG A 9 -39.44 -1.94 -64.31
C ARG A 9 -39.88 -2.05 -62.87
N SER A 10 -40.68 -3.05 -62.46
CA SER A 10 -41.16 -3.21 -61.07
C SER A 10 -40.30 -4.07 -60.20
N ARG A 11 -39.27 -4.74 -60.71
CA ARG A 11 -38.43 -5.62 -59.91
C ARG A 11 -37.07 -5.01 -59.54
N LEU A 12 -36.71 -3.85 -60.01
CA LEU A 12 -35.47 -3.15 -59.73
C LEU A 12 -35.59 -2.10 -58.59
N LEU A 13 -36.82 -1.72 -58.21
CA LEU A 13 -37.01 -0.79 -57.04
C LEU A 13 -37.19 -1.49 -55.67
N ALA A 14 -37.42 -2.80 -55.69
CA ALA A 14 -37.59 -3.55 -54.41
C ALA A 14 -36.28 -4.06 -53.79
N CYS A 15 -35.16 -4.00 -54.49
CA CYS A 15 -33.86 -4.45 -53.98
C CYS A 15 -32.96 -3.35 -53.38
N LEU A 16 -33.35 -2.08 -53.49
CA LEU A 16 -32.56 -0.95 -52.99
C LEU A 16 -33.01 -0.44 -51.61
N THR A 17 -34.08 -0.97 -51.03
CA THR A 17 -34.60 -0.53 -49.73
C THR A 17 -34.28 -1.47 -48.57
N ILE A 18 -33.58 -2.59 -48.78
CA ILE A 18 -33.20 -3.53 -47.69
C ILE A 18 -31.71 -3.41 -47.31
N ALA A 19 -30.91 -2.66 -48.07
CA ALA A 19 -29.47 -2.49 -47.76
C ALA A 19 -29.16 -1.34 -46.79
N ALA A 20 -30.14 -0.59 -46.29
CA ALA A 20 -29.94 0.61 -45.47
C ALA A 20 -30.25 0.44 -43.95
N LEU A 21 -30.59 -0.75 -43.47
CA LEU A 21 -30.99 -0.97 -42.08
C LEU A 21 -30.09 -1.97 -41.30
N SER A 22 -28.89 -2.24 -41.77
CA SER A 22 -27.92 -3.06 -41.02
C SER A 22 -26.64 -2.29 -40.69
N VAL A 23 -26.75 -0.97 -40.40
CA VAL A 23 -25.77 -0.32 -39.52
C VAL A 23 -26.16 -0.76 -38.12
N GLY A 24 -25.94 -2.05 -37.83
CA GLY A 24 -26.03 -2.59 -36.49
C GLY A 24 -25.15 -1.76 -35.60
N LEU A 25 -25.72 -1.17 -34.57
CA LEU A 25 -25.03 -0.68 -33.39
C LEU A 25 -24.15 -1.83 -32.85
N ASN A 26 -22.93 -1.94 -33.36
CA ASN A 26 -21.86 -2.56 -32.61
C ASN A 26 -21.56 -1.61 -31.44
N THR A 27 -22.45 -1.58 -30.47
CA THR A 27 -22.07 -1.23 -29.10
C THR A 27 -21.08 -2.33 -28.69
N VAL A 28 -19.80 -2.12 -29.00
CA VAL A 28 -18.74 -2.82 -28.31
C VAL A 28 -19.01 -2.49 -26.85
N ALA A 29 -19.56 -3.46 -26.11
CA ALA A 29 -19.60 -3.40 -24.68
C ALA A 29 -18.13 -3.30 -24.26
N GLN A 30 -17.66 -2.06 -24.13
CA GLN A 30 -16.33 -1.78 -23.64
C GLN A 30 -16.38 -2.32 -22.20
N ALA A 31 -15.77 -3.48 -21.99
CA ALA A 31 -15.66 -4.06 -20.65
C ALA A 31 -15.14 -2.92 -19.77
N GLN A 32 -15.98 -2.46 -18.86
CA GLN A 32 -15.67 -1.31 -18.01
C GLN A 32 -14.40 -1.71 -17.25
N ALA A 33 -13.29 -1.04 -17.55
CA ALA A 33 -11.99 -1.38 -17.00
C ALA A 33 -12.08 -1.33 -15.47
N VAL A 34 -11.82 -2.45 -14.81
CA VAL A 34 -11.80 -2.55 -13.34
C VAL A 34 -10.53 -1.86 -12.85
N PHE A 35 -10.68 -0.90 -11.95
CA PHE A 35 -9.55 -0.25 -11.27
C PHE A 35 -9.11 -1.11 -10.09
N LYS A 36 -7.85 -1.53 -10.08
CA LYS A 36 -7.31 -2.47 -9.11
C LYS A 36 -6.44 -1.77 -8.08
N VAL A 37 -6.72 -2.04 -6.81
CA VAL A 37 -6.01 -1.45 -5.67
C VAL A 37 -5.38 -2.55 -4.84
N THR A 38 -4.15 -2.36 -4.39
CA THR A 38 -3.49 -3.26 -3.44
C THR A 38 -2.88 -2.48 -2.27
N ALA A 39 -2.48 -3.20 -1.25
CA ALA A 39 -1.70 -2.69 -0.13
C ALA A 39 -0.64 -3.72 0.28
N ILE A 40 0.48 -3.25 0.83
CA ILE A 40 1.39 -4.15 1.54
C ILE A 40 0.64 -4.84 2.68
N PRO A 41 0.83 -6.16 2.91
CA PRO A 41 0.14 -6.88 3.98
C PRO A 41 0.82 -6.63 5.34
N ASP A 42 0.70 -5.39 5.83
CA ASP A 42 1.35 -4.91 7.05
C ASP A 42 0.63 -5.30 8.35
N GLU A 43 -0.61 -5.75 8.23
CA GLU A 43 -1.45 -6.28 9.30
C GLU A 43 -2.18 -7.56 8.82
N SER A 44 -2.99 -8.17 9.69
CA SER A 44 -3.75 -9.38 9.34
C SER A 44 -4.69 -9.17 8.15
N PRO A 45 -4.98 -10.23 7.36
CA PRO A 45 -5.89 -10.13 6.21
C PRO A 45 -7.27 -9.57 6.55
N THR A 46 -7.81 -9.90 7.73
CA THR A 46 -9.09 -9.37 8.22
C THR A 46 -9.04 -7.86 8.43
N GLU A 47 -7.95 -7.35 9.02
CA GLU A 47 -7.78 -5.92 9.24
C GLU A 47 -7.60 -5.17 7.93
N LEU A 48 -6.82 -5.72 7.00
CA LEU A 48 -6.64 -5.13 5.66
C LEU A 48 -7.95 -5.06 4.88
N ALA A 49 -8.76 -6.13 4.90
CA ALA A 49 -10.07 -6.14 4.27
C ALA A 49 -11.02 -5.10 4.90
N ARG A 50 -11.00 -4.97 6.23
CA ARG A 50 -11.81 -3.98 6.96
C ARG A 50 -11.45 -2.55 6.56
N LYS A 51 -10.17 -2.24 6.37
CA LYS A 51 -9.69 -0.94 5.91
C LYS A 51 -10.03 -0.67 4.44
N ALA A 52 -9.97 -1.70 3.60
CA ALA A 52 -10.17 -1.56 2.16
C ALA A 52 -11.61 -1.23 1.78
N VAL A 53 -12.61 -1.85 2.43
CA VAL A 53 -14.02 -1.77 2.01
C VAL A 53 -14.54 -0.34 1.86
N PRO A 54 -14.45 0.58 2.85
CA PRO A 54 -14.97 1.93 2.67
C PRO A 54 -14.15 2.76 1.67
N LEU A 55 -12.84 2.56 1.61
CA LEU A 55 -11.99 3.23 0.63
C LEU A 55 -12.32 2.80 -0.80
N ILE A 56 -12.53 1.50 -1.06
CA ILE A 56 -12.93 0.99 -2.38
C ILE A 56 -14.24 1.62 -2.84
N LYS A 57 -15.27 1.65 -1.98
CA LYS A 57 -16.55 2.28 -2.29
C LYS A 57 -16.40 3.78 -2.62
N TYR A 58 -15.56 4.46 -1.87
CA TYR A 58 -15.26 5.87 -2.13
C TYR A 58 -14.59 6.06 -3.49
N LEU A 59 -13.58 5.26 -3.80
CA LEU A 59 -12.87 5.33 -5.08
C LEU A 59 -13.77 4.94 -6.27
N GLU A 60 -14.69 3.97 -6.12
CA GLU A 60 -15.70 3.66 -7.14
C GLU A 60 -16.57 4.86 -7.48
N LYS A 61 -17.04 5.57 -6.45
CA LYS A 61 -17.85 6.78 -6.60
C LYS A 61 -17.07 7.91 -7.30
N VAL A 62 -15.79 8.10 -6.95
CA VAL A 62 -14.93 9.15 -7.54
C VAL A 62 -14.55 8.82 -8.97
N LEU A 63 -14.16 7.57 -9.24
CA LEU A 63 -13.65 7.16 -10.54
C LEU A 63 -14.75 6.80 -11.55
N GLY A 64 -15.97 6.55 -11.08
CA GLY A 64 -17.09 6.11 -11.95
C GLY A 64 -16.89 4.73 -12.59
N VAL A 65 -15.99 3.91 -12.04
CA VAL A 65 -15.68 2.55 -12.50
C VAL A 65 -15.64 1.59 -11.32
N LYS A 66 -15.79 0.29 -11.59
CA LYS A 66 -15.63 -0.73 -10.57
C LYS A 66 -14.20 -0.68 -10.00
N VAL A 67 -14.06 -0.79 -8.69
CA VAL A 67 -12.77 -0.84 -7.98
C VAL A 67 -12.67 -2.16 -7.23
N GLU A 68 -11.55 -2.86 -7.37
CA GLU A 68 -11.29 -4.13 -6.70
C GLU A 68 -10.03 -4.06 -5.85
N TYR A 69 -10.12 -4.55 -4.61
CA TYR A 69 -8.96 -4.77 -3.77
C TYR A 69 -8.34 -6.12 -4.11
N ILE A 70 -7.07 -6.11 -4.48
CA ILE A 70 -6.28 -7.30 -4.83
C ILE A 70 -5.32 -7.60 -3.68
N PRO A 71 -5.61 -8.59 -2.84
CA PRO A 71 -4.69 -8.99 -1.78
C PRO A 71 -3.44 -9.65 -2.37
N VAL A 72 -2.32 -9.47 -1.71
CA VAL A 72 -1.02 -10.04 -2.09
C VAL A 72 -0.44 -10.85 -0.94
N SER A 73 0.49 -11.76 -1.24
CA SER A 73 1.09 -12.67 -0.26
C SER A 73 2.06 -12.00 0.70
N ASP A 74 2.77 -10.98 0.22
CA ASP A 74 3.83 -10.29 0.95
C ASP A 74 4.12 -8.91 0.33
N TYR A 75 5.03 -8.16 0.95
CA TYR A 75 5.43 -6.82 0.50
C TYR A 75 6.06 -6.81 -0.89
N ALA A 76 6.89 -7.82 -1.21
CA ALA A 76 7.55 -7.88 -2.51
C ALA A 76 6.52 -8.13 -3.64
N ALA A 77 5.50 -8.94 -3.38
CA ALA A 77 4.41 -9.17 -4.32
C ALA A 77 3.61 -7.89 -4.61
N SER A 78 3.45 -6.98 -3.64
CA SER A 78 2.81 -5.68 -3.89
C SER A 78 3.65 -4.79 -4.82
N VAL A 79 4.98 -4.82 -4.67
CA VAL A 79 5.90 -4.11 -5.57
C VAL A 79 5.78 -4.64 -6.99
N GLU A 80 5.87 -5.97 -7.16
CA GLU A 80 5.75 -6.61 -8.48
C GLU A 80 4.40 -6.30 -9.14
N ALA A 81 3.31 -6.33 -8.35
CA ALA A 81 1.98 -6.05 -8.87
C ALA A 81 1.87 -4.63 -9.46
N LEU A 82 2.43 -3.62 -8.82
CA LEU A 82 2.40 -2.26 -9.34
C LEU A 82 3.39 -2.05 -10.49
N VAL A 83 4.63 -2.52 -10.36
CA VAL A 83 5.67 -2.36 -11.38
C VAL A 83 5.26 -3.03 -12.70
N ASN A 84 4.62 -4.19 -12.64
CA ASN A 84 4.09 -4.92 -13.79
C ASN A 84 2.67 -4.48 -14.19
N GLN A 85 2.14 -3.39 -13.62
CA GLN A 85 0.82 -2.82 -13.93
C GLN A 85 -0.34 -3.84 -13.78
N GLN A 86 -0.20 -4.80 -12.87
CA GLN A 86 -1.26 -5.73 -12.50
C GLN A 86 -2.29 -5.09 -11.57
N VAL A 87 -1.88 -3.99 -10.91
CA VAL A 87 -2.73 -3.10 -10.12
C VAL A 87 -2.48 -1.65 -10.53
N ASP A 88 -3.46 -0.79 -10.31
CA ASP A 88 -3.44 0.62 -10.69
C ASP A 88 -2.93 1.52 -9.56
N LEU A 89 -3.20 1.15 -8.31
CA LEU A 89 -2.89 1.92 -7.12
C LEU A 89 -2.39 0.99 -6.01
N ALA A 90 -1.31 1.34 -5.35
CA ALA A 90 -0.72 0.57 -4.27
C ALA A 90 -0.46 1.43 -3.03
N TRP A 91 -0.82 0.92 -1.85
CA TRP A 91 -0.38 1.44 -0.56
C TRP A 91 0.96 0.82 -0.20
N PHE A 92 2.00 1.64 -0.16
CA PHE A 92 3.37 1.24 0.13
C PHE A 92 3.88 1.89 1.43
N GLY A 93 4.84 1.23 2.08
CA GLY A 93 5.77 1.90 2.97
C GLY A 93 6.88 2.59 2.16
N GLY A 94 7.64 3.49 2.79
CA GLY A 94 8.71 4.24 2.12
C GLY A 94 9.76 3.33 1.46
N PHE A 95 10.17 2.24 2.13
CA PHE A 95 11.12 1.29 1.55
C PHE A 95 10.53 0.48 0.40
N THR A 96 9.27 0.07 0.52
CA THR A 96 8.56 -0.61 -0.58
C THR A 96 8.43 0.30 -1.80
N PHE A 97 8.16 1.60 -1.58
CA PHE A 97 8.17 2.61 -2.63
C PHE A 97 9.56 2.73 -3.29
N VAL A 98 10.63 2.83 -2.50
CA VAL A 98 12.02 2.87 -3.03
C VAL A 98 12.31 1.64 -3.88
N GLN A 99 11.94 0.44 -3.42
CA GLN A 99 12.10 -0.79 -4.20
C GLN A 99 11.31 -0.75 -5.52
N ALA A 100 10.05 -0.29 -5.48
CA ALA A 100 9.23 -0.13 -6.68
C ALA A 100 9.83 0.90 -7.65
N ASN A 101 10.34 2.02 -7.13
CA ASN A 101 10.96 3.07 -7.92
C ASN A 101 12.22 2.56 -8.65
N ILE A 102 13.09 1.86 -7.95
CA ILE A 102 14.31 1.27 -8.55
C ILE A 102 13.93 0.23 -9.60
N ARG A 103 13.07 -0.74 -9.27
CA ARG A 103 12.68 -1.83 -10.18
C ARG A 103 11.94 -1.36 -11.43
N SER A 104 11.16 -0.29 -11.31
CA SER A 104 10.46 0.30 -12.46
C SER A 104 11.35 1.21 -13.31
N GLY A 105 12.59 1.48 -12.91
CA GLY A 105 13.45 2.48 -13.55
C GLY A 105 12.88 3.90 -13.41
N GLY A 106 12.36 4.25 -12.23
CA GLY A 106 11.79 5.56 -11.93
C GLY A 106 10.36 5.77 -12.45
N LYS A 107 9.64 4.70 -12.79
CA LYS A 107 8.31 4.79 -13.42
C LYS A 107 7.15 4.67 -12.43
N VAL A 108 7.36 4.87 -11.14
CA VAL A 108 6.28 4.96 -10.14
C VAL A 108 6.24 6.36 -9.53
N ILE A 109 5.04 6.82 -9.19
CA ILE A 109 4.78 8.18 -8.71
C ILE A 109 3.98 8.08 -7.41
N PRO A 110 4.53 8.52 -6.27
CA PRO A 110 3.78 8.63 -5.04
C PRO A 110 2.88 9.86 -5.13
N LEU A 111 1.59 9.71 -4.86
CA LEU A 111 0.60 10.78 -5.00
C LEU A 111 0.39 11.53 -3.68
N VAL A 112 0.03 10.77 -2.66
CA VAL A 112 -0.34 11.29 -1.34
C VAL A 112 0.16 10.37 -0.24
N GLN A 113 0.28 10.93 0.95
CA GLN A 113 0.59 10.24 2.20
C GLN A 113 -0.29 10.77 3.32
N ARG A 114 -0.41 10.05 4.43
CA ARG A 114 -1.04 10.61 5.63
C ARG A 114 -0.12 11.71 6.19
N GLU A 115 -0.69 12.70 6.86
CA GLU A 115 0.13 13.74 7.51
C GLU A 115 1.11 13.12 8.51
N GLU A 116 0.71 12.09 9.23
CA GLU A 116 1.51 11.31 10.18
C GLU A 116 2.75 10.67 9.54
N ASP A 117 2.68 10.33 8.25
CA ASP A 117 3.78 9.71 7.51
C ASP A 117 4.93 10.67 7.17
N THR A 118 4.73 11.97 7.36
CA THR A 118 5.81 12.97 7.21
C THR A 118 6.79 12.96 8.40
N LYS A 119 6.39 12.35 9.53
CA LYS A 119 7.17 12.26 10.77
C LYS A 119 6.93 10.91 11.45
N PHE A 120 6.97 9.85 10.65
CA PHE A 120 6.71 8.50 11.11
C PHE A 120 7.82 7.96 12.00
N GLN A 121 7.52 6.96 12.83
CA GLN A 121 8.47 6.35 13.76
C GLN A 121 8.28 4.84 13.83
N SER A 122 9.38 4.14 14.11
CA SER A 122 9.34 2.76 14.59
C SER A 122 9.38 2.70 16.10
N ILE A 123 8.84 1.62 16.63
CA ILE A 123 8.90 1.34 18.06
C ILE A 123 9.51 -0.05 18.30
N PHE A 124 10.35 -0.16 19.31
CA PHE A 124 10.87 -1.43 19.78
C PHE A 124 10.14 -1.84 21.05
N ILE A 125 9.68 -3.08 21.09
CA ILE A 125 8.92 -3.67 22.18
C ILE A 125 9.61 -4.91 22.73
N THR A 126 9.39 -5.21 23.99
CA THR A 126 9.94 -6.40 24.67
C THR A 126 9.04 -6.85 25.82
N ALA A 127 9.10 -8.15 26.15
CA ALA A 127 8.54 -8.71 27.36
C ALA A 127 9.63 -8.92 28.46
N SER A 128 10.92 -8.72 28.14
CA SER A 128 12.03 -8.89 29.07
C SER A 128 12.23 -7.65 29.94
N ALA A 129 12.36 -7.81 31.25
CA ALA A 129 12.70 -6.74 32.17
C ALA A 129 14.13 -6.21 31.98
N ASP A 130 15.03 -7.02 31.42
CA ASP A 130 16.45 -6.73 31.24
C ASP A 130 16.75 -5.87 30.03
N ILE A 131 15.81 -5.77 29.06
CA ILE A 131 16.00 -4.97 27.84
C ILE A 131 15.41 -3.59 28.07
N LYS A 132 16.27 -2.57 28.27
CA LYS A 132 15.88 -1.18 28.55
C LYS A 132 16.32 -0.21 27.45
N GLU A 133 17.37 -0.55 26.70
CA GLU A 133 17.91 0.24 25.61
C GLU A 133 18.35 -0.67 24.44
N LEU A 134 18.70 -0.08 23.29
CA LEU A 134 19.11 -0.86 22.11
C LEU A 134 20.31 -1.77 22.37
N LYS A 135 21.27 -1.36 23.22
CA LYS A 135 22.48 -2.14 23.52
C LYS A 135 22.18 -3.45 24.24
N ASP A 136 21.08 -3.52 24.97
CA ASP A 136 20.65 -4.73 25.67
C ASP A 136 20.17 -5.83 24.72
N LEU A 137 19.99 -5.51 23.43
CA LEU A 137 19.65 -6.48 22.38
C LEU A 137 20.82 -7.39 21.98
N LYS A 138 22.06 -7.08 22.35
CA LYS A 138 23.21 -7.95 22.05
C LYS A 138 23.02 -9.33 22.66
N GLY A 139 23.18 -10.35 21.82
CA GLY A 139 22.94 -11.75 22.20
C GLY A 139 21.47 -12.15 22.37
N LYS A 140 20.51 -11.26 22.07
CA LYS A 140 19.07 -11.52 22.14
C LYS A 140 18.48 -11.88 20.78
N THR A 141 17.25 -12.38 20.78
CA THR A 141 16.49 -12.64 19.56
C THR A 141 15.58 -11.45 19.25
N LEU A 142 15.61 -10.97 18.00
CA LEU A 142 14.79 -9.84 17.56
C LEU A 142 13.89 -10.26 16.38
N SER A 143 12.60 -9.95 16.47
CA SER A 143 11.71 -10.02 15.31
C SER A 143 11.61 -8.66 14.62
N PHE A 144 11.94 -8.62 13.34
CA PHE A 144 11.51 -7.59 12.42
C PHE A 144 10.13 -7.93 11.85
N GLY A 145 9.51 -6.98 11.12
CA GLY A 145 8.29 -7.20 10.33
C GLY A 145 8.56 -7.97 9.04
N SER A 146 8.22 -7.40 7.89
CA SER A 146 8.62 -7.93 6.57
C SER A 146 10.05 -7.48 6.20
N PRO A 147 10.82 -8.27 5.43
CA PRO A 147 12.10 -7.83 4.86
C PRO A 147 12.03 -6.51 4.10
N SER A 148 10.92 -6.21 3.43
CA SER A 148 10.69 -4.96 2.69
C SER A 148 9.95 -3.87 3.49
N SER A 149 9.75 -4.06 4.80
CA SER A 149 9.11 -3.06 5.65
C SER A 149 10.05 -1.91 5.99
N THR A 150 9.57 -0.67 5.92
CA THR A 150 10.30 0.52 6.40
C THR A 150 10.37 0.49 7.93
N SER A 151 9.21 0.63 8.58
CA SER A 151 9.10 0.78 10.03
C SER A 151 9.29 -0.53 10.80
N GLY A 152 9.09 -1.68 10.16
CA GLY A 152 9.31 -2.99 10.79
C GLY A 152 10.68 -3.60 10.53
N HIS A 153 11.50 -3.05 9.62
CA HIS A 153 12.81 -3.62 9.33
C HIS A 153 13.86 -2.57 9.00
N LEU A 154 13.75 -1.87 7.85
CA LEU A 154 14.84 -1.01 7.36
C LEU A 154 15.26 0.05 8.39
N MET A 155 14.32 0.86 8.87
CA MET A 155 14.64 1.94 9.79
C MET A 155 15.10 1.42 11.17
N PRO A 156 14.41 0.44 11.79
CA PRO A 156 14.96 -0.25 12.97
C PRO A 156 16.39 -0.76 12.80
N ARG A 157 16.69 -1.44 11.68
CA ARG A 157 18.04 -1.94 11.37
C ARG A 157 19.04 -0.78 11.25
N SER A 158 18.66 0.28 10.56
CA SER A 158 19.49 1.46 10.37
C SER A 158 19.86 2.13 11.72
N PHE A 159 18.88 2.26 12.63
CA PHE A 159 19.13 2.81 13.97
C PHE A 159 19.94 1.88 14.87
N LEU A 160 19.81 0.56 14.72
CA LEU A 160 20.70 -0.39 15.40
C LEU A 160 22.13 -0.24 14.92
N LEU A 161 22.35 -0.17 13.60
CA LEU A 161 23.69 0.06 13.03
C LEU A 161 24.29 1.39 13.51
N ALA A 162 23.50 2.46 13.53
CA ALA A 162 23.93 3.76 14.04
C ALA A 162 24.26 3.73 15.54
N ALA A 163 23.63 2.85 16.32
CA ALA A 163 23.94 2.61 17.73
C ALA A 163 25.14 1.65 17.95
N GLY A 164 25.83 1.24 16.88
CA GLY A 164 26.95 0.30 16.95
C GLY A 164 26.54 -1.14 17.20
N ILE A 165 25.34 -1.52 16.77
CA ILE A 165 24.80 -2.88 16.88
C ILE A 165 24.54 -3.38 15.49
N ASN A 166 25.31 -4.36 15.03
CA ASN A 166 25.05 -5.06 13.77
C ASN A 166 24.07 -6.20 14.03
N PRO A 167 22.80 -6.12 13.53
CA PRO A 167 21.81 -7.15 13.81
C PRO A 167 22.24 -8.56 13.37
N ASP A 168 23.02 -8.67 12.29
CA ASP A 168 23.42 -9.96 11.74
C ASP A 168 24.53 -10.64 12.57
N ASN A 169 25.35 -9.84 13.29
CA ASN A 169 26.52 -10.32 14.04
C ASN A 169 26.34 -10.27 15.55
N ASP A 170 25.65 -9.22 16.07
CA ASP A 170 25.56 -8.95 17.50
C ASP A 170 24.32 -9.56 18.15
N LEU A 171 23.29 -9.90 17.35
CA LEU A 171 22.09 -10.55 17.86
C LEU A 171 22.26 -12.08 17.83
N LYS A 172 21.62 -12.78 18.76
CA LYS A 172 21.59 -14.24 18.75
C LYS A 172 20.84 -14.79 17.50
N ARG A 173 19.76 -14.12 17.10
CA ARG A 173 18.97 -14.49 15.93
C ARG A 173 18.04 -13.33 15.52
N ILE A 174 17.90 -13.14 14.22
CA ILE A 174 16.87 -12.31 13.60
C ILE A 174 15.75 -13.22 13.12
N ALA A 175 14.50 -12.79 13.30
CA ALA A 175 13.31 -13.37 12.68
C ALA A 175 12.55 -12.30 11.91
N PHE A 176 11.75 -12.71 10.93
CA PHE A 176 10.80 -11.87 10.22
C PHE A 176 9.40 -12.41 10.44
N SER A 177 8.53 -11.61 11.04
CA SER A 177 7.15 -11.99 11.35
C SER A 177 6.20 -11.83 10.16
N GLY A 178 6.59 -11.03 9.17
CA GLY A 178 5.80 -10.70 7.98
C GLY A 178 4.90 -9.48 8.16
N ALA A 179 4.31 -9.26 9.35
CA ALA A 179 3.37 -8.19 9.63
C ALA A 179 3.56 -7.61 11.05
N HIS A 180 3.07 -6.40 11.31
CA HIS A 180 3.30 -5.70 12.58
C HIS A 180 2.56 -6.34 13.76
N ASP A 181 1.33 -6.79 13.57
CA ASP A 181 0.56 -7.53 14.58
C ASP A 181 1.19 -8.88 14.92
N ALA A 182 1.76 -9.56 13.93
CA ALA A 182 2.52 -10.78 14.14
C ALA A 182 3.82 -10.55 14.93
N THR A 183 4.47 -9.38 14.77
CA THR A 183 5.62 -8.99 15.62
C THR A 183 5.21 -8.86 17.07
N ILE A 184 4.08 -8.17 17.35
CA ILE A 184 3.56 -8.04 18.73
C ILE A 184 3.28 -9.43 19.32
N ALA A 185 2.60 -10.30 18.56
CA ALA A 185 2.28 -11.65 19.00
C ALA A 185 3.54 -12.50 19.29
N ALA A 186 4.60 -12.35 18.49
CA ALA A 186 5.85 -13.07 18.68
C ALA A 186 6.55 -12.66 19.98
N VAL A 187 6.55 -11.36 20.32
CA VAL A 187 7.09 -10.87 21.60
C VAL A 187 6.21 -11.30 22.77
N ALA A 188 4.89 -11.11 22.65
CA ALA A 188 3.94 -11.44 23.72
C ALA A 188 3.95 -12.95 24.08
N SER A 189 4.21 -13.81 23.11
CA SER A 189 4.31 -15.26 23.31
C SER A 189 5.71 -15.74 23.76
N GLY A 190 6.69 -14.84 23.85
CA GLY A 190 8.08 -15.21 24.21
C GLY A 190 8.84 -15.95 23.10
N LYS A 191 8.37 -15.95 21.87
CA LYS A 191 9.08 -16.54 20.71
C LYS A 191 10.36 -15.79 20.36
N VAL A 192 10.41 -14.51 20.70
CA VAL A 192 11.55 -13.61 20.57
C VAL A 192 11.63 -12.70 21.79
N ASP A 193 12.84 -12.22 22.11
CA ASP A 193 13.08 -11.33 23.27
C ASP A 193 12.58 -9.90 23.01
N ALA A 194 12.62 -9.45 21.74
CA ALA A 194 12.18 -8.12 21.35
C ALA A 194 11.64 -8.12 19.92
N GLY A 195 10.94 -7.05 19.56
CA GLY A 195 10.43 -6.82 18.21
C GLY A 195 10.46 -5.36 17.83
N ALA A 196 10.56 -5.08 16.53
CA ALA A 196 10.48 -3.74 15.98
C ALA A 196 9.31 -3.64 14.98
N LEU A 197 8.50 -2.59 15.10
CA LEU A 197 7.29 -2.44 14.31
C LEU A 197 6.87 -0.98 14.15
N ASN A 198 5.81 -0.78 13.39
CA ASN A 198 5.09 0.46 13.19
C ASN A 198 4.48 0.96 14.51
N ILE A 199 4.80 2.20 14.90
CA ILE A 199 4.32 2.80 16.15
C ILE A 199 2.79 2.88 16.19
N SER A 200 2.13 3.24 15.09
CA SER A 200 0.67 3.41 15.08
C SER A 200 -0.11 2.09 15.22
N VAL A 201 0.50 0.96 14.82
CA VAL A 201 -0.07 -0.38 15.07
C VAL A 201 0.08 -0.73 16.55
N TRP A 202 1.24 -0.44 17.15
CA TRP A 202 1.44 -0.63 18.58
C TRP A 202 0.45 0.17 19.41
N GLU A 203 0.32 1.47 19.15
CA GLU A 203 -0.61 2.36 19.83
C GLU A 203 -2.06 1.87 19.72
N LYS A 204 -2.46 1.40 18.52
CA LYS A 204 -3.78 0.82 18.32
C LYS A 204 -3.98 -0.45 19.15
N PHE A 205 -2.99 -1.35 19.21
CA PHE A 205 -3.08 -2.57 20.03
C PHE A 205 -3.21 -2.27 21.51
N VAL A 206 -2.51 -1.23 22.00
CA VAL A 206 -2.63 -0.75 23.39
C VAL A 206 -4.01 -0.14 23.63
N ALA A 207 -4.47 0.75 22.76
CA ALA A 207 -5.78 1.40 22.88
C ALA A 207 -6.95 0.41 22.83
N ASP A 208 -6.86 -0.59 21.94
CA ASP A 208 -7.85 -1.65 21.81
C ASP A 208 -7.73 -2.75 22.88
N LYS A 209 -6.76 -2.64 23.80
CA LYS A 209 -6.45 -3.65 24.84
C LYS A 209 -6.17 -5.05 24.25
N LYS A 210 -5.57 -5.10 23.04
CA LYS A 210 -5.19 -6.34 22.35
C LYS A 210 -3.82 -6.88 22.77
N VAL A 211 -3.09 -6.12 23.57
CA VAL A 211 -1.81 -6.51 24.18
C VAL A 211 -1.83 -6.18 25.67
N ASP A 212 -1.31 -7.09 26.48
CA ASP A 212 -1.13 -6.89 27.92
C ASP A 212 0.12 -6.04 28.17
N THR A 213 -0.07 -4.74 28.40
CA THR A 213 1.02 -3.78 28.62
C THR A 213 1.74 -3.96 29.96
N THR A 214 1.25 -4.82 30.86
CA THR A 214 1.99 -5.23 32.08
C THR A 214 3.08 -6.25 31.75
N LYS A 215 2.97 -6.94 30.61
CA LYS A 215 3.92 -7.97 30.14
C LYS A 215 4.77 -7.51 28.99
N VAL A 216 4.19 -6.76 28.02
CA VAL A 216 4.88 -6.26 26.85
C VAL A 216 4.92 -4.75 26.90
N ARG A 217 6.09 -4.18 26.78
CA ARG A 217 6.29 -2.72 26.84
C ARG A 217 7.17 -2.22 25.71
N ALA A 218 6.98 -0.98 25.33
CA ALA A 218 7.93 -0.24 24.51
C ALA A 218 9.16 0.12 25.34
N PHE A 219 10.35 0.08 24.72
CA PHE A 219 11.59 0.49 25.36
C PHE A 219 12.41 1.48 24.53
N TYR A 220 12.14 1.59 23.22
CA TYR A 220 12.79 2.56 22.36
C TYR A 220 11.86 2.99 21.22
N THR A 221 11.82 4.28 20.95
CA THR A 221 11.15 4.88 19.79
C THR A 221 12.20 5.60 18.95
N THR A 222 12.17 5.38 17.63
CA THR A 222 13.16 5.95 16.72
C THR A 222 12.95 7.45 16.50
N PRO A 223 13.96 8.19 16.01
CA PRO A 223 13.74 9.45 15.34
C PRO A 223 12.73 9.32 14.19
N THR A 224 12.19 10.45 13.75
CA THR A 224 11.18 10.50 12.68
C THR A 224 11.78 10.35 11.28
N TYR A 225 10.98 9.81 10.36
CA TYR A 225 11.30 9.66 8.94
C TYR A 225 10.01 9.67 8.10
N PHE A 226 10.13 9.78 6.77
CA PHE A 226 8.99 9.61 5.86
C PHE A 226 8.66 8.13 5.71
N ASP A 227 7.37 7.75 5.73
CA ASP A 227 6.98 6.35 5.51
C ASP A 227 5.87 6.24 4.47
N TYR A 228 4.68 5.81 4.81
CA TYR A 228 3.66 5.33 3.89
C TYR A 228 3.23 6.33 2.81
N ASN A 229 2.77 5.78 1.67
CA ASN A 229 2.26 6.56 0.55
C ASN A 229 1.33 5.73 -0.35
N TRP A 230 0.42 6.40 -1.04
CA TRP A 230 -0.33 5.86 -2.16
C TRP A 230 0.42 6.14 -3.45
N THR A 231 0.76 5.10 -4.20
CA THR A 231 1.61 5.15 -5.39
C THR A 231 0.91 4.53 -6.59
N VAL A 232 1.16 5.10 -7.77
CA VAL A 232 0.70 4.65 -9.08
C VAL A 232 1.87 4.45 -10.04
N HIS A 233 1.65 3.72 -11.14
CA HIS A 233 2.61 3.67 -12.24
C HIS A 233 2.48 4.93 -13.12
N SER A 234 3.59 5.45 -13.65
CA SER A 234 3.62 6.68 -14.47
C SER A 234 2.87 6.57 -15.80
N ALA A 235 2.60 5.35 -16.27
CA ALA A 235 1.73 5.10 -17.42
C ALA A 235 0.27 5.49 -17.18
N MET A 236 -0.16 5.67 -15.92
CA MET A 236 -1.50 6.19 -15.63
C MET A 236 -1.65 7.61 -16.17
N PRO A 237 -2.72 7.93 -16.92
CA PRO A 237 -2.96 9.27 -17.45
C PRO A 237 -2.93 10.34 -16.34
N GLU A 238 -2.34 11.49 -16.62
CA GLU A 238 -2.18 12.59 -15.66
C GLU A 238 -3.52 13.04 -15.05
N ALA A 239 -4.56 13.14 -15.88
CA ALA A 239 -5.90 13.50 -15.43
C ALA A 239 -6.43 12.53 -14.36
N ARG A 240 -6.14 11.23 -14.50
CA ARG A 240 -6.54 10.22 -13.52
C ARG A 240 -5.69 10.28 -12.25
N ARG A 241 -4.38 10.54 -12.37
CA ARG A 241 -3.51 10.79 -11.21
C ARG A 241 -3.99 11.98 -10.41
N LYS A 242 -4.32 13.09 -11.10
CA LYS A 242 -4.86 14.29 -10.46
C LYS A 242 -6.20 14.00 -9.76
N LEU A 243 -7.12 13.29 -10.43
CA LEU A 243 -8.41 12.92 -9.83
C LEU A 243 -8.24 12.10 -8.55
N LEU A 244 -7.33 11.12 -8.54
CA LEU A 244 -7.00 10.33 -7.35
C LEU A 244 -6.40 11.20 -6.24
N THR A 245 -5.43 12.04 -6.59
CA THR A 245 -4.81 12.96 -5.62
C THR A 245 -5.86 13.85 -4.98
N ASP A 246 -6.68 14.52 -5.79
CA ASP A 246 -7.75 15.41 -5.32
C ASP A 246 -8.74 14.65 -4.42
N ALA A 247 -9.09 13.41 -4.78
CA ALA A 247 -9.98 12.57 -4.00
C ALA A 247 -9.43 12.28 -2.59
N PHE A 248 -8.17 11.88 -2.47
CA PHE A 248 -7.56 11.67 -1.16
C PHE A 248 -7.46 12.96 -0.34
N LEU A 249 -7.09 14.07 -0.97
CA LEU A 249 -6.97 15.38 -0.31
C LEU A 249 -8.33 15.94 0.13
N ALA A 250 -9.42 15.54 -0.51
CA ALA A 250 -10.79 15.95 -0.16
C ALA A 250 -11.38 15.14 1.01
N LEU A 251 -10.74 14.05 1.46
CA LEU A 251 -11.19 13.31 2.64
C LEU A 251 -11.09 14.19 3.88
N SER A 252 -12.25 14.44 4.52
CA SER A 252 -12.39 15.28 5.71
C SER A 252 -13.08 14.52 6.84
N PRO A 253 -12.68 14.70 8.10
CA PRO A 253 -13.39 14.17 9.25
C PRO A 253 -14.78 14.78 9.46
N ASP A 254 -15.10 15.87 8.75
CA ASP A 254 -16.40 16.56 8.82
C ASP A 254 -17.51 15.82 8.08
N THR A 255 -17.15 14.84 7.23
CA THR A 255 -18.12 13.98 6.55
C THR A 255 -18.11 12.57 7.16
N PRO A 256 -19.26 11.87 7.27
CA PRO A 256 -19.30 10.51 7.80
C PRO A 256 -18.38 9.54 7.02
N GLU A 257 -18.37 9.61 5.68
CA GLU A 257 -17.56 8.79 4.80
C GLU A 257 -16.05 9.07 5.00
N GLY A 258 -15.64 10.34 5.01
CA GLY A 258 -14.26 10.74 5.23
C GLY A 258 -13.77 10.39 6.63
N LYS A 259 -14.59 10.61 7.66
CA LYS A 259 -14.29 10.26 9.05
C LYS A 259 -14.02 8.76 9.20
N GLU A 260 -14.85 7.91 8.59
CA GLU A 260 -14.67 6.45 8.62
C GLU A 260 -13.37 6.05 7.93
N ILE A 261 -13.12 6.53 6.71
CA ILE A 261 -11.91 6.19 5.94
C ILE A 261 -10.65 6.66 6.68
N LEU A 262 -10.62 7.92 7.13
CA LEU A 262 -9.47 8.47 7.85
C LEU A 262 -9.18 7.70 9.13
N ALA A 263 -10.20 7.38 9.94
CA ALA A 263 -10.04 6.60 11.15
C ALA A 263 -9.46 5.20 10.87
N LEU A 264 -9.95 4.52 9.82
CA LEU A 264 -9.46 3.20 9.42
C LEU A 264 -8.03 3.26 8.89
N GLN A 265 -7.65 4.33 8.19
CA GLN A 265 -6.30 4.57 7.71
C GLN A 265 -5.36 5.14 8.81
N ARG A 266 -5.88 5.42 10.01
CA ARG A 266 -5.13 6.10 11.08
C ARG A 266 -4.52 7.43 10.59
N ALA A 267 -5.32 8.20 9.89
CA ALA A 267 -4.96 9.48 9.30
C ALA A 267 -5.77 10.62 9.89
N THR A 268 -5.15 11.76 10.16
CA THR A 268 -5.87 13.02 10.40
C THR A 268 -6.34 13.62 9.08
N LYS A 269 -5.48 13.56 8.07
CA LYS A 269 -5.74 13.94 6.69
C LYS A 269 -4.69 13.34 5.76
N PHE A 270 -4.92 13.42 4.46
CA PHE A 270 -3.90 13.16 3.46
C PHE A 270 -3.24 14.47 3.01
N VAL A 271 -1.94 14.39 2.66
CA VAL A 271 -1.14 15.48 2.11
C VAL A 271 -0.41 15.01 0.86
N PRO A 272 -0.08 15.91 -0.09
CA PRO A 272 0.72 15.53 -1.26
C PRO A 272 2.09 15.00 -0.84
N THR A 273 2.63 14.06 -1.62
CA THR A 273 4.01 13.59 -1.44
C THR A 273 4.73 13.52 -2.79
N LYS A 274 6.04 13.29 -2.75
CA LYS A 274 6.91 13.22 -3.92
C LYS A 274 8.08 12.29 -3.68
N THR A 275 8.70 11.81 -4.75
CA THR A 275 9.82 10.86 -4.71
C THR A 275 10.98 11.35 -3.84
N GLU A 276 11.27 12.65 -3.85
CA GLU A 276 12.39 13.25 -3.10
C GLU A 276 12.27 13.08 -1.58
N ASN A 277 11.05 12.92 -1.06
CA ASN A 277 10.80 12.70 0.37
C ASN A 277 11.37 11.37 0.88
N TYR A 278 11.64 10.42 -0.01
CA TYR A 278 12.10 9.05 0.31
C TYR A 278 13.61 8.84 0.08
N LYS A 279 14.37 9.91 -0.22
CA LYS A 279 15.83 9.83 -0.42
C LYS A 279 16.58 9.32 0.80
N ASP A 280 16.15 9.71 1.99
CA ASP A 280 16.78 9.24 3.23
C ASP A 280 16.50 7.75 3.47
N ILE A 281 15.31 7.25 3.06
CA ILE A 281 14.96 5.83 3.08
C ILE A 281 15.83 5.06 2.09
N GLU A 282 16.03 5.59 0.89
CA GLU A 282 16.93 4.99 -0.12
C GLU A 282 18.38 4.93 0.38
N ALA A 283 18.88 6.03 0.95
CA ALA A 283 20.22 6.09 1.54
C ALA A 283 20.37 5.09 2.71
N ALA A 284 19.37 5.00 3.60
CA ALA A 284 19.38 4.04 4.68
C ALA A 284 19.41 2.59 4.16
N ALA A 285 18.66 2.30 3.09
CA ALA A 285 18.62 0.97 2.47
C ALA A 285 19.98 0.61 1.79
N ALA A 286 20.61 1.58 1.13
CA ALA A 286 21.95 1.40 0.56
C ALA A 286 22.97 1.10 1.67
N ASN A 287 22.99 1.91 2.74
CA ASN A 287 23.92 1.76 3.87
C ASN A 287 23.70 0.45 4.63
N ALA A 288 22.46 -0.05 4.69
CA ALA A 288 22.13 -1.33 5.30
C ALA A 288 22.41 -2.56 4.37
N GLY A 289 22.84 -2.32 3.12
CA GLY A 289 23.07 -3.39 2.14
C GLY A 289 21.79 -4.07 1.66
N LEU A 290 20.66 -3.39 1.71
CA LEU A 290 19.33 -3.93 1.37
C LEU A 290 18.83 -3.54 -0.03
N LEU A 291 19.56 -2.71 -0.75
CA LEU A 291 19.31 -2.46 -2.18
C LEU A 291 20.15 -3.47 -3.01
N LYS A 292 19.45 -4.24 -3.83
CA LYS A 292 20.04 -5.17 -4.79
C LYS A 292 19.62 -4.77 -6.20
#